data_3114f2dca33bda748ed4a90d0c44b1f7
#
_entry.id   3114f2dca33bda748ed4a90d0c44b1f7
#
_cell.length_a   1.000
_cell.length_b   1.000
_cell.length_c   1.000
_cell.angle_alpha   90.00
_cell.angle_beta   90.00
_cell.angle_gamma   90.00
#
_symmetry.space_group_name_H-M   'P 1'
#
loop_
_entity.id
_entity.type
_entity.pdbx_description
1 polymer ?
#
loop_
_entity_poly.entity_id
_entity_poly.type
_entity_poly.pdbx_seq_one_letter_code
_entity_poly.pdbx_strand_id
1 'polypeptide(L)'
;MIVYNFLGKNCLLERGLQNQQPFIDKLQELNINYHKICFIKQVHGNEVAVIDSHKSWQDLYQNSLPIADALVSNQKNIILAIITADCVPVLLFDEKNQIISATHTGYKGAKNNIVAEVLKKMQTLGANIANISAIIGPCIRKASYQVSADFYTDFFIPKNIKENFFTIDPFNSDKFLFDLPGYIVQQLINLGIEKITDTKIDTYSNPHLYCSYRRCTHLQIADFGRNISFINSPIQHS
;
A
#
# COMPACT_ATOMS: atom_id res chain seq x y z
N MET A 1 20.66 4.91 1.49
CA MET A 1 19.35 5.56 1.79
C MET A 1 18.28 4.83 1.01
N ILE A 2 17.17 4.46 1.67
CA ILE A 2 15.99 3.84 1.01
C ILE A 2 15.32 4.89 0.11
N VAL A 3 14.90 4.48 -1.10
CA VAL A 3 14.20 5.33 -2.06
C VAL A 3 12.77 4.84 -2.22
N TYR A 4 11.80 5.74 -2.16
CA TYR A 4 10.39 5.43 -2.38
C TYR A 4 9.67 6.58 -3.07
N ASN A 5 8.53 6.27 -3.72
CA ASN A 5 7.66 7.28 -4.31
C ASN A 5 6.21 6.76 -4.44
N PHE A 6 5.29 7.71 -4.61
CA PHE A 6 3.88 7.50 -4.88
C PHE A 6 3.53 8.22 -6.19
N LEU A 7 3.38 7.46 -7.26
CA LEU A 7 3.10 7.96 -8.59
C LEU A 7 1.60 7.88 -8.89
N GLY A 8 1.08 8.95 -9.42
CA GLY A 8 -0.32 9.06 -9.81
C GLY A 8 -0.50 9.03 -11.33
N LYS A 9 -1.35 9.91 -11.85
CA LYS A 9 -1.73 9.99 -13.27
C LYS A 9 -0.58 10.30 -14.23
N ASN A 10 0.53 10.79 -13.74
CA ASN A 10 1.76 10.98 -14.52
C ASN A 10 2.51 9.67 -14.81
N CYS A 11 2.02 8.54 -14.29
CA CYS A 11 2.57 7.21 -14.52
C CYS A 11 1.41 6.19 -14.46
N LEU A 12 0.53 6.22 -15.46
CA LEU A 12 -0.64 5.35 -15.49
C LEU A 12 -0.23 3.91 -15.83
N LEU A 13 -0.63 2.98 -14.97
CA LEU A 13 -0.67 1.56 -15.31
C LEU A 13 -2.11 1.12 -15.57
N GLU A 14 -2.24 0.27 -16.58
CA GLU A 14 -3.50 -0.42 -16.87
C GLU A 14 -3.81 -1.49 -15.83
N ARG A 15 -5.08 -1.84 -15.71
CA ARG A 15 -5.52 -2.95 -14.87
C ARG A 15 -4.89 -4.25 -15.38
N GLY A 16 -4.07 -4.90 -14.54
CA GLY A 16 -3.43 -6.19 -14.86
C GLY A 16 -1.94 -6.10 -15.19
N LEU A 17 -1.32 -4.91 -15.16
CA LEU A 17 0.13 -4.72 -15.33
C LEU A 17 0.66 -5.21 -16.70
N GLN A 18 -0.17 -5.23 -17.75
CA GLN A 18 0.21 -5.69 -19.07
C GLN A 18 1.26 -4.79 -19.72
N ASN A 19 1.17 -3.48 -19.51
CA ASN A 19 2.14 -2.52 -19.98
C ASN A 19 2.79 -1.78 -18.81
N GLN A 20 4.04 -2.13 -18.49
CA GLN A 20 4.83 -1.51 -17.42
C GLN A 20 5.73 -0.37 -17.94
N GLN A 21 5.74 -0.11 -19.24
CA GLN A 21 6.65 0.85 -19.86
C GLN A 21 6.53 2.26 -19.25
N PRO A 22 5.34 2.82 -18.98
CA PRO A 22 5.23 4.14 -18.34
C PRO A 22 5.92 4.22 -16.97
N PHE A 23 5.93 3.12 -16.21
CA PHE A 23 6.62 3.06 -14.94
C PHE A 23 8.14 2.97 -15.11
N ILE A 24 8.60 2.18 -16.07
CA ILE A 24 10.03 2.06 -16.42
C ILE A 24 10.58 3.42 -16.85
N ASP A 25 9.90 4.13 -17.74
CA ASP A 25 10.29 5.46 -18.21
C ASP A 25 10.36 6.45 -17.02
N LYS A 26 9.41 6.37 -16.10
CA LYS A 26 9.41 7.23 -14.91
C LYS A 26 10.55 6.92 -13.96
N LEU A 27 10.93 5.67 -13.79
CA LEU A 27 12.10 5.28 -12.99
C LEU A 27 13.40 5.81 -13.61
N GLN A 28 13.52 5.79 -14.94
CA GLN A 28 14.66 6.37 -15.66
C GLN A 28 14.71 7.90 -15.48
N GLU A 29 13.58 8.60 -15.64
CA GLU A 29 13.46 10.05 -15.40
C GLU A 29 13.91 10.42 -13.98
N LEU A 30 13.57 9.60 -12.99
CA LEU A 30 13.96 9.79 -11.59
C LEU A 30 15.38 9.32 -11.27
N ASN A 31 16.14 8.82 -12.25
CA ASN A 31 17.48 8.26 -12.10
C ASN A 31 17.54 7.14 -11.03
N ILE A 32 16.50 6.29 -10.96
CA ILE A 32 16.44 5.18 -10.00
C ILE A 32 17.07 3.95 -10.64
N ASN A 33 18.18 3.51 -10.08
CA ASN A 33 18.84 2.27 -10.46
C ASN A 33 18.19 1.08 -9.79
N TYR A 34 17.92 0.03 -10.57
CA TYR A 34 17.35 -1.20 -10.08
C TYR A 34 17.78 -2.39 -10.95
N HIS A 35 17.79 -3.57 -10.36
CA HIS A 35 18.02 -4.82 -11.07
C HIS A 35 16.70 -5.45 -11.53
N LYS A 36 15.65 -5.34 -10.70
CA LYS A 36 14.34 -5.94 -10.97
C LYS A 36 13.21 -5.14 -10.34
N ILE A 37 12.06 -5.14 -11.03
CA ILE A 37 10.78 -4.65 -10.49
C ILE A 37 9.93 -5.87 -10.12
N CYS A 38 9.42 -5.88 -8.90
CA CYS A 38 8.58 -6.94 -8.37
C CYS A 38 7.17 -6.42 -8.12
N PHE A 39 6.21 -7.00 -8.84
CA PHE A 39 4.78 -6.80 -8.65
C PHE A 39 4.12 -8.06 -8.09
N ILE A 40 2.87 -7.95 -7.66
CA ILE A 40 2.03 -9.04 -7.17
C ILE A 40 0.63 -8.97 -7.79
N LYS A 41 -0.07 -10.08 -7.81
CA LYS A 41 -1.50 -10.14 -8.10
C LYS A 41 -2.28 -9.86 -6.81
N GLN A 42 -2.68 -8.61 -6.63
CA GLN A 42 -3.42 -8.14 -5.46
C GLN A 42 -4.86 -8.65 -5.47
N VAL A 43 -5.30 -9.22 -4.36
CA VAL A 43 -6.63 -9.85 -4.19
C VAL A 43 -7.40 -9.30 -2.99
N HIS A 44 -6.89 -8.24 -2.34
CA HIS A 44 -7.42 -7.63 -1.12
C HIS A 44 -7.39 -8.59 0.08
N GLY A 45 -6.41 -9.50 0.10
CA GLY A 45 -6.16 -10.44 1.19
C GLY A 45 -5.17 -9.89 2.23
N ASN A 46 -4.47 -10.80 2.91
CA ASN A 46 -3.39 -10.49 3.85
C ASN A 46 -2.13 -11.36 3.62
N GLU A 47 -2.05 -12.03 2.46
CA GLU A 47 -0.86 -12.78 2.10
C GLU A 47 0.32 -11.86 1.78
N VAL A 48 1.52 -12.30 2.17
CA VAL A 48 2.77 -11.56 2.02
C VAL A 48 3.76 -12.40 1.24
N ALA A 49 4.18 -11.93 0.08
CA ALA A 49 5.25 -12.54 -0.71
C ALA A 49 6.62 -12.05 -0.19
N VAL A 50 7.51 -12.98 0.10
CA VAL A 50 8.88 -12.71 0.57
C VAL A 50 9.86 -12.99 -0.55
N ILE A 51 10.77 -12.04 -0.79
CA ILE A 51 11.87 -12.15 -1.74
C ILE A 51 13.18 -12.03 -0.96
N ASP A 52 13.89 -13.14 -0.83
CA ASP A 52 15.14 -13.25 -0.09
C ASP A 52 16.19 -14.05 -0.87
N SER A 53 17.32 -14.36 -0.24
CA SER A 53 18.38 -15.17 -0.84
C SER A 53 18.00 -16.65 -1.08
N HIS A 54 16.96 -17.14 -0.41
CA HIS A 54 16.48 -18.53 -0.52
C HIS A 54 15.33 -18.68 -1.51
N LYS A 55 14.51 -17.62 -1.64
CA LYS A 55 13.45 -17.53 -2.64
C LYS A 55 13.72 -16.33 -3.53
N SER A 56 14.44 -16.57 -4.59
CA SER A 56 14.68 -15.56 -5.60
C SER A 56 13.35 -15.12 -6.25
N TRP A 57 13.31 -13.89 -6.78
CA TRP A 57 12.16 -13.46 -7.55
C TRP A 57 11.87 -14.41 -8.72
N GLN A 58 12.88 -15.09 -9.29
CA GLN A 58 12.72 -16.07 -10.36
C GLN A 58 11.85 -17.24 -9.91
N ASP A 59 12.05 -17.74 -8.69
CA ASP A 59 11.27 -18.85 -8.13
C ASP A 59 9.81 -18.43 -7.90
N LEU A 60 9.59 -17.19 -7.48
CA LEU A 60 8.24 -16.64 -7.24
C LEU A 60 7.47 -16.36 -8.53
N TYR A 61 8.18 -16.03 -9.63
CA TYR A 61 7.58 -15.54 -10.87
C TYR A 61 7.65 -16.54 -12.03
N GLN A 62 7.91 -17.81 -11.76
CA GLN A 62 8.14 -18.86 -12.80
C GLN A 62 7.04 -18.91 -13.87
N ASN A 63 5.77 -18.67 -13.53
CA ASN A 63 4.66 -18.74 -14.49
C ASN A 63 3.60 -17.63 -14.33
N SER A 64 3.59 -16.90 -13.22
CA SER A 64 2.59 -15.85 -12.93
C SER A 64 3.04 -14.95 -11.77
N LEU A 65 2.37 -13.80 -11.62
CA LEU A 65 2.57 -12.96 -10.44
C LEU A 65 2.15 -13.70 -9.17
N PRO A 66 2.93 -13.63 -8.07
CA PRO A 66 2.51 -14.17 -6.78
C PRO A 66 1.17 -13.56 -6.34
N ILE A 67 0.26 -14.41 -5.85
CA ILE A 67 -1.01 -13.94 -5.28
C ILE A 67 -0.73 -13.48 -3.85
N ALA A 68 -0.70 -12.18 -3.65
CA ALA A 68 -0.45 -11.54 -2.36
C ALA A 68 -0.91 -10.09 -2.39
N ASP A 69 -0.94 -9.44 -1.23
CA ASP A 69 -1.24 -8.01 -1.10
C ASP A 69 -0.07 -7.21 -0.49
N ALA A 70 1.04 -7.89 -0.17
CA ALA A 70 2.27 -7.26 0.26
C ALA A 70 3.50 -7.99 -0.28
N LEU A 71 4.59 -7.22 -0.41
CA LEU A 71 5.94 -7.67 -0.73
C LEU A 71 6.88 -7.29 0.41
N VAL A 72 7.77 -8.19 0.77
CA VAL A 72 8.86 -7.94 1.73
C VAL A 72 10.18 -8.45 1.15
N SER A 73 11.28 -7.72 1.33
CA SER A 73 12.59 -8.15 0.87
C SER A 73 13.73 -7.57 1.70
N ASN A 74 14.83 -8.34 1.77
CA ASN A 74 16.16 -7.90 2.22
C ASN A 74 17.16 -7.81 1.06
N GLN A 75 16.73 -8.02 -0.19
CA GLN A 75 17.59 -7.89 -1.35
C GLN A 75 17.78 -6.43 -1.74
N LYS A 76 18.99 -6.10 -2.15
CA LYS A 76 19.34 -4.77 -2.63
C LYS A 76 19.01 -4.60 -4.12
N ASN A 77 18.79 -3.37 -4.50
CA ASN A 77 18.62 -2.95 -5.89
C ASN A 77 17.42 -3.60 -6.60
N ILE A 78 16.38 -3.96 -5.81
CA ILE A 78 15.08 -4.38 -6.34
C ILE A 78 14.01 -3.38 -5.94
N ILE A 79 13.06 -3.19 -6.81
CA ILE A 79 11.87 -2.36 -6.58
C ILE A 79 10.71 -3.28 -6.19
N LEU A 80 10.13 -3.04 -5.02
CA LEU A 80 8.84 -3.61 -4.64
C LEU A 80 7.77 -2.60 -5.01
N ALA A 81 6.79 -3.00 -5.82
CA ALA A 81 5.76 -2.10 -6.33
C ALA A 81 4.36 -2.70 -6.15
N ILE A 82 3.44 -1.85 -5.74
CA ILE A 82 1.99 -2.13 -5.62
C ILE A 82 1.19 -1.08 -6.36
N ILE A 83 -0.03 -1.44 -6.74
CA ILE A 83 -0.95 -0.54 -7.42
C ILE A 83 -2.20 -0.28 -6.58
N THR A 84 -2.68 0.96 -6.58
CA THR A 84 -3.86 1.36 -5.82
C THR A 84 -4.76 2.29 -6.64
N ALA A 85 -6.04 2.33 -6.25
CA ALA A 85 -6.98 3.40 -6.58
C ALA A 85 -7.94 3.46 -5.38
N ASP A 86 -7.62 4.31 -4.41
CA ASP A 86 -8.25 4.52 -3.11
C ASP A 86 -7.77 3.64 -1.95
N CYS A 87 -7.39 2.36 -2.19
CA CYS A 87 -6.77 1.55 -1.13
C CYS A 87 -5.48 2.20 -0.62
N VAL A 88 -5.14 1.94 0.63
CA VAL A 88 -4.00 2.56 1.33
C VAL A 88 -2.70 1.84 0.97
N PRO A 89 -1.74 2.50 0.28
CA PRO A 89 -0.40 1.97 0.17
C PRO A 89 0.37 2.26 1.46
N VAL A 90 0.96 1.22 2.05
CA VAL A 90 1.83 1.30 3.21
C VAL A 90 3.22 0.82 2.82
N LEU A 91 4.20 1.70 2.89
CA LEU A 91 5.61 1.37 2.67
C LEU A 91 6.30 1.29 4.03
N LEU A 92 6.95 0.15 4.32
CA LEU A 92 7.70 -0.03 5.56
C LEU A 92 9.16 -0.32 5.24
N PHE A 93 10.06 0.17 6.07
CA PHE A 93 11.47 -0.12 5.90
C PHE A 93 12.25 -0.04 7.22
N ASP A 94 13.20 -0.97 7.37
CA ASP A 94 14.30 -0.91 8.32
C ASP A 94 15.56 -0.54 7.57
N GLU A 95 15.94 0.75 7.58
CA GLU A 95 17.09 1.23 6.82
C GLU A 95 18.40 0.63 7.33
N LYS A 96 18.52 0.37 8.65
CA LYS A 96 19.71 -0.20 9.25
C LYS A 96 19.97 -1.63 8.76
N ASN A 97 18.92 -2.44 8.66
CA ASN A 97 19.01 -3.83 8.22
C ASN A 97 18.69 -3.99 6.72
N GLN A 98 18.41 -2.90 6.01
CA GLN A 98 18.12 -2.86 4.56
C GLN A 98 16.94 -3.76 4.17
N ILE A 99 15.89 -3.79 5.01
CA ILE A 99 14.68 -4.58 4.77
C ILE A 99 13.55 -3.63 4.39
N ILE A 100 12.86 -3.93 3.30
CA ILE A 100 11.81 -3.09 2.73
C ILE A 100 10.52 -3.87 2.51
N SER A 101 9.39 -3.15 2.53
CA SER A 101 8.07 -3.68 2.20
C SER A 101 7.22 -2.67 1.43
N ALA A 102 6.43 -3.19 0.48
CA ALA A 102 5.33 -2.47 -0.16
C ALA A 102 4.02 -3.24 0.07
N THR A 103 3.05 -2.60 0.71
CA THR A 103 1.81 -3.23 1.18
C THR A 103 0.58 -2.51 0.62
N HIS A 104 -0.27 -3.25 -0.08
CA HIS A 104 -1.59 -2.81 -0.52
C HIS A 104 -2.61 -3.11 0.58
N THR A 105 -3.19 -2.08 1.17
CA THR A 105 -4.13 -2.25 2.28
C THR A 105 -5.50 -1.69 1.91
N GLY A 106 -6.36 -2.54 1.34
CA GLY A 106 -7.79 -2.29 1.26
C GLY A 106 -8.47 -2.60 2.60
N TYR A 107 -9.76 -2.29 2.74
CA TYR A 107 -10.49 -2.53 4.00
C TYR A 107 -10.45 -3.99 4.49
N LYS A 108 -10.46 -4.96 3.56
CA LYS A 108 -10.36 -6.39 3.91
C LYS A 108 -8.99 -6.73 4.48
N GLY A 109 -7.92 -6.25 3.83
CA GLY A 109 -6.55 -6.42 4.32
C GLY A 109 -6.35 -5.76 5.68
N ALA A 110 -6.89 -4.54 5.88
CA ALA A 110 -6.87 -3.85 7.17
C ALA A 110 -7.64 -4.63 8.25
N LYS A 111 -8.86 -5.13 7.94
CA LYS A 111 -9.65 -5.97 8.85
C LYS A 111 -8.89 -7.23 9.27
N ASN A 112 -8.16 -7.85 8.33
CA ASN A 112 -7.36 -9.05 8.57
C ASN A 112 -5.93 -8.73 9.05
N ASN A 113 -5.65 -7.47 9.39
CA ASN A 113 -4.39 -6.99 9.96
C ASN A 113 -3.15 -7.36 9.13
N ILE A 114 -3.21 -7.07 7.81
CA ILE A 114 -2.10 -7.35 6.89
C ILE A 114 -0.77 -6.76 7.37
N VAL A 115 -0.79 -5.58 8.02
CA VAL A 115 0.44 -4.93 8.52
C VAL A 115 1.15 -5.78 9.59
N ALA A 116 0.40 -6.54 10.39
CA ALA A 116 1.01 -7.48 11.35
C ALA A 116 1.71 -8.63 10.63
N GLU A 117 1.11 -9.18 9.57
CA GLU A 117 1.73 -10.25 8.77
C GLU A 117 3.01 -9.74 8.07
N VAL A 118 2.98 -8.51 7.55
CA VAL A 118 4.15 -7.86 6.97
C VAL A 118 5.27 -7.72 8.01
N LEU A 119 4.96 -7.19 9.21
CA LEU A 119 5.98 -7.02 10.26
C LEU A 119 6.58 -8.36 10.70
N LYS A 120 5.77 -9.41 10.84
CA LYS A 120 6.28 -10.77 11.10
C LYS A 120 7.29 -11.20 10.04
N LYS A 121 6.98 -11.01 8.74
CA LYS A 121 7.89 -11.35 7.65
C LYS A 121 9.16 -10.48 7.64
N MET A 122 9.03 -9.18 7.91
CA MET A 122 10.21 -8.30 8.05
C MET A 122 11.11 -8.78 9.20
N GLN A 123 10.54 -9.15 10.36
CA GLN A 123 11.30 -9.68 11.49
C GLN A 123 11.99 -11.01 11.17
N THR A 124 11.37 -11.92 10.41
CA THR A 124 12.03 -13.17 9.99
C THR A 124 13.24 -12.92 9.08
N LEU A 125 13.28 -11.78 8.39
CA LEU A 125 14.43 -11.34 7.59
C LEU A 125 15.46 -10.54 8.41
N GLY A 126 15.22 -10.32 9.72
CA GLY A 126 16.13 -9.64 10.63
C GLY A 126 15.80 -8.17 10.92
N ALA A 127 14.62 -7.70 10.55
CA ALA A 127 14.19 -6.34 10.91
C ALA A 127 13.97 -6.18 12.42
N ASN A 128 14.32 -5.01 12.94
CA ASN A 128 14.01 -4.62 14.31
C ASN A 128 12.87 -3.58 14.29
N ILE A 129 11.77 -3.87 14.99
CA ILE A 129 10.58 -3.01 15.05
C ILE A 129 10.94 -1.56 15.40
N ALA A 130 11.84 -1.34 16.37
CA ALA A 130 12.28 -0.02 16.78
C ALA A 130 12.98 0.80 15.67
N ASN A 131 13.50 0.12 14.64
CA ASN A 131 14.13 0.77 13.50
C ASN A 131 13.17 1.00 12.33
N ILE A 132 12.00 0.33 12.33
CA ILE A 132 11.07 0.39 11.21
C ILE A 132 10.41 1.75 11.13
N SER A 133 10.44 2.32 9.93
CA SER A 133 9.63 3.48 9.55
C SER A 133 8.50 3.03 8.64
N ALA A 134 7.31 3.62 8.82
CA ALA A 134 6.13 3.38 7.99
C ALA A 134 5.70 4.67 7.30
N ILE A 135 5.29 4.57 6.03
CA ILE A 135 4.76 5.69 5.27
C ILE A 135 3.41 5.31 4.68
N ILE A 136 2.41 6.08 5.03
CA ILE A 136 1.06 5.99 4.46
C ILE A 136 1.01 6.90 3.23
N GLY A 137 0.81 6.31 2.07
CA GLY A 137 0.74 7.06 0.81
C GLY A 137 -0.66 7.61 0.49
N PRO A 138 -0.81 8.22 -0.70
CA PRO A 138 -2.08 8.73 -1.19
C PRO A 138 -3.16 7.64 -1.27
N CYS A 139 -4.31 7.89 -0.65
CA CYS A 139 -5.44 6.97 -0.57
C CYS A 139 -6.75 7.74 -0.40
N ILE A 140 -7.87 7.06 -0.40
CA ILE A 140 -9.14 7.69 -0.04
C ILE A 140 -9.14 8.08 1.45
N ARG A 141 -9.58 9.30 1.75
CA ARG A 141 -9.62 9.81 3.12
C ARG A 141 -11.03 9.76 3.70
N LYS A 142 -11.14 9.89 5.03
CA LYS A 142 -12.39 9.81 5.77
C LYS A 142 -13.51 10.62 5.12
N ALA A 143 -13.25 11.88 4.77
CA ALA A 143 -14.23 12.79 4.18
C ALA A 143 -14.82 12.29 2.84
N SER A 144 -14.07 11.45 2.12
CA SER A 144 -14.45 10.91 0.80
C SER A 144 -14.86 9.42 0.87
N TYR A 145 -14.67 8.75 2.01
CA TYR A 145 -14.92 7.32 2.13
C TYR A 145 -16.25 7.02 2.83
N GLN A 146 -17.34 7.33 2.14
CA GLN A 146 -18.68 6.96 2.57
C GLN A 146 -18.90 5.45 2.43
N VAL A 147 -19.45 4.82 3.46
CA VAL A 147 -19.77 3.38 3.55
C VAL A 147 -21.19 3.15 4.06
N SER A 148 -21.75 1.96 3.80
CA SER A 148 -23.11 1.59 4.26
C SER A 148 -23.14 1.26 5.75
N ALA A 149 -24.35 1.22 6.32
CA ALA A 149 -24.57 0.73 7.67
C ALA A 149 -24.16 -0.75 7.81
N ASP A 150 -24.42 -1.58 6.78
CA ASP A 150 -23.98 -2.97 6.77
C ASP A 150 -22.45 -3.08 6.83
N PHE A 151 -21.73 -2.26 6.04
CA PHE A 151 -20.25 -2.19 6.13
C PHE A 151 -19.81 -1.83 7.55
N TYR A 152 -20.44 -0.82 8.17
CA TYR A 152 -20.14 -0.44 9.54
C TYR A 152 -20.39 -1.60 10.51
N THR A 153 -21.47 -2.34 10.35
CA THR A 153 -21.83 -3.48 11.20
C THR A 153 -20.83 -4.63 11.02
N ASP A 154 -20.51 -4.97 9.76
CA ASP A 154 -19.65 -6.10 9.40
C ASP A 154 -18.14 -5.84 9.68
N PHE A 155 -17.74 -4.58 9.81
CA PHE A 155 -16.37 -4.24 10.15
C PHE A 155 -16.14 -4.50 11.64
N PHE A 156 -15.79 -5.75 11.95
CA PHE A 156 -15.71 -6.26 13.32
C PHE A 156 -14.48 -5.73 14.07
N ILE A 157 -14.68 -4.64 14.81
CA ILE A 157 -13.78 -4.13 15.85
C ILE A 157 -14.63 -3.75 17.07
N PRO A 158 -14.09 -3.78 18.30
CA PRO A 158 -14.82 -3.36 19.50
C PRO A 158 -15.46 -1.98 19.33
N LYS A 159 -16.70 -1.81 19.79
CA LYS A 159 -17.49 -0.59 19.58
C LYS A 159 -16.77 0.68 20.03
N ASN A 160 -16.14 0.65 21.20
CA ASN A 160 -15.38 1.76 21.75
C ASN A 160 -14.16 2.19 20.89
N ILE A 161 -13.61 1.28 20.08
CA ILE A 161 -12.53 1.55 19.12
C ILE A 161 -13.12 2.00 17.79
N LYS A 162 -14.24 1.41 17.37
CA LYS A 162 -14.92 1.65 16.11
C LYS A 162 -15.32 3.13 15.94
N GLU A 163 -15.81 3.75 16.99
CA GLU A 163 -16.25 5.14 17.02
C GLU A 163 -15.10 6.14 16.71
N ASN A 164 -13.85 5.75 16.91
CA ASN A 164 -12.69 6.58 16.54
C ASN A 164 -12.52 6.70 15.02
N PHE A 165 -12.91 5.69 14.26
CA PHE A 165 -12.66 5.62 12.82
C PHE A 165 -13.91 5.82 11.98
N PHE A 166 -15.11 5.69 12.55
CA PHE A 166 -16.37 5.91 11.87
C PHE A 166 -17.10 7.12 12.44
N THR A 167 -17.68 7.93 11.56
CA THR A 167 -18.64 8.98 11.94
C THR A 167 -19.86 8.88 11.05
N ILE A 168 -21.03 9.22 11.57
CA ILE A 168 -22.25 9.33 10.73
C ILE A 168 -21.96 10.38 9.65
N ASP A 169 -22.37 10.09 8.42
CA ASP A 169 -22.27 11.05 7.32
C ASP A 169 -23.23 12.21 7.59
N PRO A 170 -22.73 13.46 7.65
CA PRO A 170 -23.58 14.63 7.96
C PRO A 170 -24.64 14.92 6.89
N PHE A 171 -24.50 14.34 5.68
CA PHE A 171 -25.44 14.51 4.56
C PHE A 171 -26.37 13.29 4.35
N ASN A 172 -26.10 12.18 5.06
CA ASN A 172 -26.91 10.96 4.96
C ASN A 172 -26.79 10.11 6.23
N SER A 173 -27.77 10.21 7.11
CA SER A 173 -27.78 9.52 8.42
C SER A 173 -27.69 7.99 8.35
N ASP A 174 -28.01 7.38 7.18
CA ASP A 174 -27.95 5.93 6.97
C ASP A 174 -26.56 5.48 6.49
N LYS A 175 -25.60 6.40 6.39
CA LYS A 175 -24.24 6.15 5.94
C LYS A 175 -23.21 6.60 6.98
N PHE A 176 -22.03 6.06 6.82
CA PHE A 176 -20.88 6.42 7.66
C PHE A 176 -19.70 6.90 6.81
N LEU A 177 -18.87 7.74 7.39
CA LEU A 177 -17.55 8.10 6.87
C LEU A 177 -16.50 7.28 7.61
N PHE A 178 -15.68 6.53 6.88
CA PHE A 178 -14.67 5.61 7.43
C PHE A 178 -13.24 6.14 7.26
N ASP A 179 -12.49 6.23 8.35
CA ASP A 179 -11.07 6.58 8.36
C ASP A 179 -10.19 5.31 8.26
N LEU A 180 -10.13 4.73 7.07
CA LEU A 180 -9.29 3.56 6.81
C LEU A 180 -7.80 3.82 7.08
N PRO A 181 -7.17 4.93 6.58
CA PRO A 181 -5.77 5.19 6.90
C PRO A 181 -5.53 5.42 8.39
N GLY A 182 -6.41 6.12 9.10
CA GLY A 182 -6.31 6.28 10.56
C GLY A 182 -6.38 4.95 11.30
N TYR A 183 -7.24 4.02 10.85
CA TYR A 183 -7.31 2.67 11.41
C TYR A 183 -6.00 1.88 11.20
N ILE A 184 -5.38 1.99 10.02
CA ILE A 184 -4.09 1.34 9.74
C ILE A 184 -2.96 1.96 10.56
N VAL A 185 -2.94 3.28 10.71
CA VAL A 185 -1.99 3.98 11.59
C VAL A 185 -2.10 3.47 13.02
N GLN A 186 -3.31 3.30 13.54
CA GLN A 186 -3.51 2.74 14.89
C GLN A 186 -3.02 1.30 15.00
N GLN A 187 -3.22 0.47 13.97
CA GLN A 187 -2.66 -0.88 13.94
C GLN A 187 -1.13 -0.87 14.02
N LEU A 188 -0.47 0.02 13.25
CA LEU A 188 0.99 0.17 13.27
C LEU A 188 1.49 0.61 14.65
N ILE A 189 0.83 1.58 15.29
CA ILE A 189 1.15 2.02 16.66
C ILE A 189 1.03 0.86 17.64
N ASN A 190 -0.06 0.10 17.58
CA ASN A 190 -0.30 -1.04 18.47
C ASN A 190 0.75 -2.17 18.26
N LEU A 191 1.38 -2.23 17.10
CA LEU A 191 2.46 -3.15 16.77
C LEU A 191 3.87 -2.61 17.11
N GLY A 192 3.94 -1.41 17.73
CA GLY A 192 5.19 -0.82 18.21
C GLY A 192 5.94 0.03 17.19
N ILE A 193 5.30 0.41 16.08
CA ILE A 193 5.91 1.33 15.12
C ILE A 193 5.73 2.77 15.59
N GLU A 194 6.83 3.44 15.88
CA GLU A 194 6.84 4.82 16.37
C GLU A 194 7.03 5.85 15.23
N LYS A 195 7.74 5.46 14.16
CA LYS A 195 8.08 6.36 13.06
C LYS A 195 7.07 6.19 11.93
N ILE A 196 5.97 6.93 12.00
CA ILE A 196 4.90 6.88 11.00
C ILE A 196 4.76 8.25 10.35
N THR A 197 4.87 8.28 9.03
CA THR A 197 4.58 9.46 8.20
C THR A 197 3.32 9.21 7.38
N ASP A 198 2.37 10.11 7.41
CA ASP A 198 1.16 10.06 6.59
C ASP A 198 1.16 11.25 5.63
N THR A 199 1.10 10.97 4.32
CA THR A 199 1.05 12.01 3.27
C THR A 199 -0.21 12.86 3.33
N LYS A 200 -1.28 12.36 3.95
CA LYS A 200 -2.61 13.00 4.07
C LYS A 200 -3.24 13.41 2.74
N ILE A 201 -2.79 12.82 1.65
CA ILE A 201 -3.32 13.10 0.30
C ILE A 201 -4.55 12.21 0.05
N ASP A 202 -5.66 12.86 -0.34
CA ASP A 202 -6.89 12.17 -0.72
C ASP A 202 -6.94 11.94 -2.23
N THR A 203 -6.98 10.69 -2.66
CA THR A 203 -7.05 10.32 -4.07
C THR A 203 -8.37 10.75 -4.72
N TYR A 204 -9.47 10.72 -3.97
CA TYR A 204 -10.79 11.12 -4.47
C TYR A 204 -10.87 12.60 -4.80
N SER A 205 -10.40 13.47 -3.91
CA SER A 205 -10.48 14.92 -4.05
C SER A 205 -9.38 15.53 -4.93
N ASN A 206 -8.40 14.73 -5.39
CA ASN A 206 -7.31 15.18 -6.24
C ASN A 206 -7.35 14.54 -7.66
N PRO A 207 -8.37 14.86 -8.49
CA PRO A 207 -8.61 14.21 -9.78
C PRO A 207 -7.52 14.42 -10.82
N HIS A 208 -6.74 15.48 -10.72
CA HIS A 208 -5.65 15.78 -11.66
C HIS A 208 -4.39 14.98 -11.38
N LEU A 209 -4.19 14.56 -10.12
CA LEU A 209 -2.98 13.88 -9.66
C LEU A 209 -3.14 12.37 -9.53
N TYR A 210 -4.32 11.90 -9.07
CA TYR A 210 -4.50 10.50 -8.69
C TYR A 210 -5.73 9.84 -9.31
N CYS A 211 -5.60 8.55 -9.60
CA CYS A 211 -6.70 7.67 -9.91
C CYS A 211 -7.49 7.36 -8.65
N SER A 212 -8.83 7.32 -8.76
CA SER A 212 -9.73 6.95 -7.67
C SER A 212 -10.87 6.09 -8.18
N TYR A 213 -11.00 4.88 -7.65
CA TYR A 213 -12.11 3.97 -7.93
C TYR A 213 -13.45 4.57 -7.53
N ARG A 214 -13.52 5.15 -6.32
CA ARG A 214 -14.74 5.78 -5.79
C ARG A 214 -15.23 6.91 -6.69
N ARG A 215 -14.32 7.78 -7.14
CA ARG A 215 -14.66 8.88 -8.04
C ARG A 215 -15.17 8.37 -9.38
N CYS A 216 -14.51 7.38 -9.96
CA CYS A 216 -14.94 6.82 -11.23
C CYS A 216 -16.28 6.10 -11.12
N THR A 217 -16.55 5.40 -10.01
CA THR A 217 -17.88 4.84 -9.72
C THR A 217 -18.95 5.92 -9.63
N HIS A 218 -18.68 7.04 -8.94
CA HIS A 218 -19.63 8.14 -8.84
C HIS A 218 -19.87 8.82 -10.20
N LEU A 219 -18.85 8.92 -11.05
CA LEU A 219 -18.93 9.54 -12.38
C LEU A 219 -19.29 8.53 -13.49
N GLN A 220 -19.50 7.26 -13.17
CA GLN A 220 -19.81 6.17 -14.10
C GLN A 220 -18.75 6.00 -15.21
N ILE A 221 -17.48 6.20 -14.86
CA ILE A 221 -16.33 6.02 -15.75
C ILE A 221 -15.85 4.56 -15.67
N ALA A 222 -15.77 3.88 -16.83
CA ALA A 222 -15.45 2.45 -16.89
C ALA A 222 -13.97 2.13 -16.60
N ASP A 223 -13.04 2.97 -17.05
CA ASP A 223 -11.60 2.78 -16.84
C ASP A 223 -10.99 4.01 -16.16
N PHE A 224 -10.10 3.78 -15.19
CA PHE A 224 -9.57 4.82 -14.32
C PHE A 224 -8.08 4.69 -14.02
N GLY A 225 -7.38 3.73 -14.62
CA GLY A 225 -5.96 3.49 -14.34
C GLY A 225 -5.65 3.15 -12.89
N ARG A 226 -4.35 3.13 -12.56
CA ARG A 226 -3.86 2.84 -11.20
C ARG A 226 -2.74 3.78 -10.81
N ASN A 227 -2.69 4.14 -9.54
CA ASN A 227 -1.54 4.79 -8.91
C ASN A 227 -0.52 3.70 -8.54
N ILE A 228 0.78 4.03 -8.62
CA ILE A 228 1.86 3.12 -8.26
C ILE A 228 2.52 3.63 -7.00
N SER A 229 2.74 2.74 -6.05
CA SER A 229 3.58 3.01 -4.89
C SER A 229 4.75 2.02 -4.91
N PHE A 230 5.96 2.51 -4.76
CA PHE A 230 7.13 1.66 -4.80
C PHE A 230 8.18 2.04 -3.77
N ILE A 231 9.02 1.07 -3.43
CA ILE A 231 10.17 1.21 -2.55
C ILE A 231 11.35 0.41 -3.08
N ASN A 232 12.54 0.96 -2.96
CA ASN A 232 13.81 0.36 -3.38
C ASN A 232 14.86 0.51 -2.28
N SER A 233 15.67 -0.53 -2.07
CA SER A 233 16.89 -0.50 -1.27
C SER A 233 18.10 -0.50 -2.20
N PRO A 234 18.59 0.68 -2.64
CA PRO A 234 19.68 0.76 -3.60
C PRO A 234 21.02 0.26 -3.01
N ILE A 235 21.90 -0.21 -3.89
CA ILE A 235 23.30 -0.46 -3.51
C ILE A 235 23.94 0.88 -3.17
N GLN A 236 24.48 0.99 -1.96
CA GLN A 236 25.31 2.15 -1.62
C GLN A 236 26.67 1.97 -2.27
N HIS A 237 27.02 2.81 -3.22
CA HIS A 237 28.39 2.93 -3.67
C HIS A 237 29.17 3.67 -2.59
N SER A 238 30.08 2.94 -1.92
CA SER A 238 31.05 3.48 -0.97
C SER A 238 32.08 4.33 -1.69
#